data_27ac31d5a00c04eb94f43287afdd053e
#
_entry.id   27ac31d5a00c04eb94f43287afdd053e
#
_cell.length_a   1.000
_cell.length_b   1.000
_cell.length_c   1.000
_cell.angle_alpha   90.00
_cell.angle_beta   90.00
_cell.angle_gamma   90.00
#
_symmetry.space_group_name_H-M   'P 1'
#
loop_
_entity.id
_entity.type
_entity.pdbx_description
1 polymer ?
#
loop_
_entity_poly.entity_id
_entity_poly.type
_entity_poly.pdbx_seq_one_letter_code
_entity_poly.pdbx_strand_id
1 'polypeptide(L)'
;MSTFETDKPGNKLAPSRRAIIKGAGVLAAGIAAPSILSIRSAYAAYPDRPVKIVVANTPGGPSDLVARMVAAALQESTGKTFIIENRGGAGSNIGMGYVARSEPDGYTLLLATNA
;
A
#
# COMPACT_ATOMS: atom_id res chain seq x y z
N MET A 1 77.25 -38.67 39.81
CA MET A 1 77.00 -38.06 38.46
C MET A 1 75.53 -38.21 38.19
N SER A 2 74.79 -37.18 38.44
CA SER A 2 73.33 -37.13 38.41
C SER A 2 72.89 -36.41 37.20
N THR A 3 72.21 -37.06 36.29
CA THR A 3 71.51 -36.45 35.17
C THR A 3 70.07 -36.16 35.59
N PHE A 4 69.79 -34.93 35.66
CA PHE A 4 68.49 -34.37 35.99
C PHE A 4 67.63 -34.34 34.70
N GLU A 5 66.60 -35.23 34.65
CA GLU A 5 65.63 -35.26 33.56
C GLU A 5 64.44 -34.43 33.95
N THR A 6 64.31 -33.31 33.32
CA THR A 6 63.17 -32.40 33.49
C THR A 6 61.99 -32.84 32.61
N ASP A 7 61.05 -33.45 33.31
CA ASP A 7 59.73 -33.74 32.76
C ASP A 7 59.03 -32.40 32.32
N LYS A 8 58.64 -32.32 31.04
CA LYS A 8 57.99 -31.19 30.45
C LYS A 8 56.51 -31.41 30.45
N PRO A 9 55.71 -30.63 31.21
CA PRO A 9 54.26 -30.83 31.21
C PRO A 9 53.65 -30.50 29.83
N GLY A 10 52.77 -31.43 29.39
CA GLY A 10 52.10 -31.37 28.10
C GLY A 10 51.29 -30.11 27.87
N ASN A 11 51.60 -29.49 26.76
CA ASN A 11 50.87 -28.38 26.23
C ASN A 11 49.44 -28.82 25.81
N LYS A 12 48.46 -28.54 26.65
CA LYS A 12 47.04 -28.64 26.26
C LYS A 12 46.76 -27.59 25.24
N LEU A 13 46.68 -27.99 23.98
CA LEU A 13 46.28 -27.18 22.87
C LEU A 13 44.89 -26.60 23.16
N ALA A 14 44.86 -25.31 23.44
CA ALA A 14 43.61 -24.57 23.48
C ALA A 14 42.93 -24.62 22.09
N PRO A 15 41.63 -24.82 21.99
CA PRO A 15 40.95 -24.88 20.72
C PRO A 15 41.16 -23.55 19.94
N SER A 16 41.64 -23.68 18.72
CA SER A 16 41.94 -22.60 17.84
C SER A 16 40.69 -21.74 17.66
N ARG A 17 40.85 -20.40 17.75
CA ARG A 17 39.77 -19.41 17.52
C ARG A 17 39.09 -19.56 16.18
N ARG A 18 39.71 -20.22 15.22
CA ARG A 18 39.16 -20.56 13.90
C ARG A 18 38.09 -21.67 13.94
N ALA A 19 38.12 -22.54 14.92
CA ALA A 19 37.11 -23.61 15.04
C ALA A 19 35.73 -23.07 15.53
N ILE A 20 35.74 -21.96 16.30
CA ILE A 20 34.51 -21.32 16.82
C ILE A 20 33.75 -20.59 15.73
N ILE A 21 34.44 -20.06 14.70
CA ILE A 21 33.81 -19.27 13.62
C ILE A 21 33.06 -20.16 12.62
N LYS A 22 33.42 -21.46 12.48
CA LYS A 22 32.73 -22.38 11.56
C LYS A 22 31.41 -22.94 12.10
N GLY A 23 31.17 -22.86 13.41
CA GLY A 23 29.94 -23.36 14.05
C GLY A 23 28.81 -22.31 14.14
N ALA A 24 29.11 -21.01 14.01
CA ALA A 24 28.16 -19.94 14.19
C ALA A 24 27.47 -19.47 12.89
N GLY A 25 27.84 -20.02 11.74
CA GLY A 25 27.41 -19.55 10.44
C GLY A 25 26.12 -20.19 9.88
N VAL A 26 25.50 -21.13 10.57
CA VAL A 26 24.37 -21.91 9.99
C VAL A 26 23.01 -21.58 10.60
N LEU A 27 22.93 -20.77 11.66
CA LEU A 27 21.65 -20.45 12.32
C LEU A 27 21.11 -19.05 12.01
N ALA A 28 21.76 -18.25 11.16
CA ALA A 28 21.31 -16.89 10.81
C ALA A 28 20.59 -16.78 9.46
N ALA A 29 20.36 -17.86 8.73
CA ALA A 29 19.76 -17.84 7.39
C ALA A 29 18.27 -18.22 7.36
N GLY A 30 17.59 -18.35 8.50
CA GLY A 30 16.24 -18.88 8.58
C GLY A 30 15.12 -17.91 8.95
N ILE A 31 15.38 -16.62 9.21
CA ILE A 31 14.34 -15.68 9.66
C ILE A 31 14.40 -14.37 8.87
N ALA A 32 14.50 -14.44 7.55
CA ALA A 32 14.36 -13.26 6.72
C ALA A 32 13.32 -13.54 5.63
N ALA A 33 12.16 -12.95 5.84
CA ALA A 33 11.12 -12.67 4.88
C ALA A 33 10.05 -13.75 4.63
N PRO A 34 8.87 -13.50 5.22
CA PRO A 34 7.70 -13.44 4.37
C PRO A 34 6.87 -12.15 4.51
N SER A 35 7.37 -11.10 5.19
CA SER A 35 6.54 -9.93 5.51
C SER A 35 6.44 -8.85 4.43
N ILE A 36 7.22 -8.92 3.36
CA ILE A 36 7.25 -7.86 2.33
C ILE A 36 6.26 -8.10 1.18
N LEU A 37 5.69 -9.31 1.07
CA LEU A 37 4.77 -9.66 -0.02
C LEU A 37 3.31 -9.22 0.21
N SER A 38 2.95 -8.81 1.43
CA SER A 38 1.56 -8.47 1.76
C SER A 38 1.16 -7.02 1.42
N ILE A 39 2.10 -6.11 1.15
CA ILE A 39 1.79 -4.70 0.89
C ILE A 39 1.31 -4.46 -0.55
N ARG A 40 1.64 -5.35 -1.48
CA ARG A 40 1.20 -5.21 -2.88
C ARG A 40 -0.28 -5.51 -3.11
N SER A 41 -0.93 -6.23 -2.22
CA SER A 41 -2.31 -6.66 -2.42
C SER A 41 -3.35 -5.58 -2.11
N ALA A 42 -3.02 -4.60 -1.24
CA ALA A 42 -3.98 -3.57 -0.83
C ALA A 42 -4.22 -2.49 -1.90
N TYR A 43 -3.25 -2.21 -2.76
CA TYR A 43 -3.39 -1.23 -3.84
C TYR A 43 -4.00 -1.79 -5.13
N ALA A 44 -4.05 -3.11 -5.29
CA ALA A 44 -4.56 -3.75 -6.51
C ALA A 44 -6.09 -3.87 -6.56
N ALA A 45 -6.80 -3.57 -5.48
CA ALA A 45 -8.24 -3.79 -5.35
C ALA A 45 -9.08 -2.53 -5.55
N TYR A 46 -8.49 -1.34 -5.61
CA TYR A 46 -9.25 -0.10 -5.82
C TYR A 46 -9.55 0.14 -7.32
N PRO A 47 -10.82 0.46 -7.67
CA PRO A 47 -12.00 0.39 -6.83
C PRO A 47 -12.56 -1.04 -6.73
N ASP A 48 -12.92 -1.50 -5.52
CA ASP A 48 -13.54 -2.81 -5.24
C ASP A 48 -15.09 -2.73 -5.21
N ARG A 49 -15.63 -1.52 -5.13
CA ARG A 49 -17.06 -1.20 -5.10
C ARG A 49 -17.35 0.00 -6.03
N PRO A 50 -18.62 0.28 -6.35
CA PRO A 50 -18.98 1.41 -7.20
C PRO A 50 -18.48 2.74 -6.66
N VAL A 51 -17.95 3.57 -7.55
CA VAL A 51 -17.49 4.94 -7.24
C VAL A 51 -18.59 5.92 -7.62
N LYS A 52 -18.91 6.85 -6.71
CA LYS A 52 -19.91 7.89 -6.93
C LYS A 52 -19.23 9.15 -7.43
N ILE A 53 -19.75 9.70 -8.52
CA ILE A 53 -19.37 11.02 -9.04
C ILE A 53 -20.52 11.98 -8.76
N VAL A 54 -20.31 12.89 -7.82
CA VAL A 54 -21.27 13.93 -7.49
C VAL A 54 -21.08 15.10 -8.46
N VAL A 55 -22.13 15.42 -9.22
CA VAL A 55 -22.19 16.59 -10.10
C VAL A 55 -22.91 17.70 -9.37
N ALA A 56 -22.20 18.78 -9.07
CA ALA A 56 -22.72 19.90 -8.28
C ALA A 56 -23.66 20.83 -9.07
N ASN A 57 -24.26 20.34 -10.14
CA ASN A 57 -25.18 21.07 -11.02
C ASN A 57 -26.45 20.24 -11.28
N THR A 58 -27.45 20.89 -11.88
CA THR A 58 -28.70 20.22 -12.25
C THR A 58 -28.49 19.15 -13.34
N PRO A 59 -29.29 18.08 -13.32
CA PRO A 59 -29.26 17.08 -14.37
C PRO A 59 -29.54 17.64 -15.76
N GLY A 60 -28.91 17.05 -16.78
CA GLY A 60 -29.11 17.45 -18.19
C GLY A 60 -28.33 18.70 -18.63
N GLY A 61 -27.57 19.32 -17.75
CA GLY A 61 -26.69 20.44 -18.09
C GLY A 61 -25.35 19.96 -18.69
N PRO A 62 -24.50 20.91 -19.15
CA PRO A 62 -23.20 20.60 -19.73
C PRO A 62 -22.30 19.79 -18.79
N SER A 63 -22.35 20.11 -17.51
CA SER A 63 -21.55 19.36 -16.48
C SER A 63 -22.00 17.92 -16.32
N ASP A 64 -23.30 17.66 -16.40
CA ASP A 64 -23.86 16.30 -16.33
C ASP A 64 -23.44 15.47 -17.55
N LEU A 65 -23.45 16.08 -18.72
CA LEU A 65 -22.99 15.43 -19.96
C LEU A 65 -21.52 15.03 -19.86
N VAL A 66 -20.66 15.95 -19.44
CA VAL A 66 -19.22 15.68 -19.23
C VAL A 66 -19.02 14.58 -18.18
N ALA A 67 -19.75 14.63 -17.06
CA ALA A 67 -19.67 13.60 -16.02
C ALA A 67 -20.00 12.21 -16.55
N ARG A 68 -21.03 12.08 -17.38
CA ARG A 68 -21.42 10.80 -17.99
C ARG A 68 -20.38 10.29 -18.97
N MET A 69 -19.77 11.17 -19.77
CA MET A 69 -18.66 10.80 -20.66
C MET A 69 -17.45 10.29 -19.87
N VAL A 70 -17.07 11.00 -18.80
CA VAL A 70 -15.96 10.60 -17.92
C VAL A 70 -16.27 9.28 -17.23
N ALA A 71 -17.48 9.11 -16.69
CA ALA A 71 -17.89 7.87 -16.04
C ALA A 71 -17.83 6.67 -17.01
N ALA A 72 -18.27 6.84 -18.25
CA ALA A 72 -18.22 5.80 -19.27
C ALA A 72 -16.77 5.42 -19.61
N ALA A 73 -15.89 6.38 -19.81
CA ALA A 73 -14.48 6.14 -20.08
C ALA A 73 -13.75 5.44 -18.91
N LEU A 74 -14.06 5.85 -17.67
CA LEU A 74 -13.52 5.21 -16.47
C LEU A 74 -14.05 3.77 -16.33
N GLN A 75 -15.32 3.55 -16.60
CA GLN A 75 -15.92 2.21 -16.57
C GLN A 75 -15.29 1.29 -17.62
N GLU A 76 -15.05 1.79 -18.83
CA GLU A 76 -14.38 1.03 -19.88
C GLU A 76 -12.94 0.68 -19.50
N SER A 77 -12.19 1.62 -18.94
CA SER A 77 -10.78 1.43 -18.62
C SER A 77 -10.54 0.56 -17.38
N THR A 78 -11.44 0.63 -16.38
CA THR A 78 -11.26 -0.06 -15.09
C THR A 78 -12.11 -1.30 -14.95
N GLY A 79 -13.15 -1.46 -15.77
CA GLY A 79 -14.16 -2.52 -15.62
C GLY A 79 -15.04 -2.37 -14.37
N LYS A 80 -15.05 -1.17 -13.74
CA LYS A 80 -15.78 -0.90 -12.50
C LYS A 80 -16.91 0.08 -12.72
N THR A 81 -17.92 0.04 -11.84
CA THR A 81 -19.12 0.88 -11.97
C THR A 81 -18.86 2.29 -11.41
N PHE A 82 -19.22 3.30 -12.19
CA PHE A 82 -19.22 4.70 -11.78
C PHE A 82 -20.66 5.24 -11.84
N ILE A 83 -21.15 5.80 -10.73
CA ILE A 83 -22.54 6.25 -10.57
C ILE A 83 -22.54 7.76 -10.53
N ILE A 84 -23.36 8.39 -11.39
CA ILE A 84 -23.56 9.83 -11.38
C ILE A 84 -24.69 10.20 -10.42
N GLU A 85 -24.42 11.15 -9.52
CA GLU A 85 -25.39 11.72 -8.60
C GLU A 85 -25.39 13.25 -8.73
N ASN A 86 -26.49 13.83 -9.26
CA ASN A 86 -26.62 15.26 -9.39
C ASN A 86 -27.10 15.89 -8.08
N ARG A 87 -26.34 16.84 -7.55
CA ARG A 87 -26.67 17.63 -6.35
C ARG A 87 -26.45 19.10 -6.60
N GLY A 88 -27.32 19.67 -7.42
CA GLY A 88 -27.31 21.10 -7.71
C GLY A 88 -27.95 21.92 -6.59
N GLY A 89 -27.77 23.23 -6.67
CA GLY A 89 -28.39 24.22 -5.79
C GLY A 89 -27.40 25.12 -5.05
N ALA A 90 -27.84 26.30 -4.66
CA ALA A 90 -27.05 27.32 -3.96
C ALA A 90 -25.69 27.61 -4.63
N GLY A 91 -25.63 27.73 -5.95
CA GLY A 91 -24.38 27.96 -6.67
C GLY A 91 -23.39 26.80 -6.52
N SER A 92 -23.84 25.56 -6.63
CA SER A 92 -23.06 24.32 -6.45
C SER A 92 -22.64 24.00 -5.00
N ASN A 93 -22.88 24.88 -4.04
CA ASN A 93 -22.46 24.71 -2.65
C ASN A 93 -23.05 23.46 -1.97
N ILE A 94 -24.25 23.03 -2.38
CA ILE A 94 -24.89 21.84 -1.83
C ILE A 94 -24.08 20.59 -2.18
N GLY A 95 -23.75 20.40 -3.44
CA GLY A 95 -22.94 19.26 -3.91
C GLY A 95 -21.52 19.27 -3.34
N MET A 96 -20.88 20.44 -3.34
CA MET A 96 -19.53 20.61 -2.77
C MET A 96 -19.52 20.28 -1.26
N GLY A 97 -20.48 20.81 -0.50
CA GLY A 97 -20.60 20.56 0.92
C GLY A 97 -20.91 19.09 1.26
N TYR A 98 -21.63 18.39 0.38
CA TYR A 98 -21.85 16.96 0.54
C TYR A 98 -20.56 16.17 0.39
N VAL A 99 -19.79 16.42 -0.66
CA VAL A 99 -18.51 15.70 -0.89
C VAL A 99 -17.49 16.05 0.18
N ALA A 100 -17.41 17.32 0.62
CA ALA A 100 -16.49 17.74 1.67
C ALA A 100 -16.74 17.04 3.03
N ARG A 101 -17.96 16.57 3.27
CA ARG A 101 -18.33 15.80 4.47
C ARG A 101 -18.34 14.29 4.26
N SER A 102 -18.08 13.82 3.04
CA SER A 102 -17.98 12.41 2.72
C SER A 102 -16.65 11.83 3.24
N GLU A 103 -16.60 10.52 3.39
CA GLU A 103 -15.37 9.85 3.82
C GLU A 103 -14.27 10.03 2.75
N PRO A 104 -13.02 10.30 3.16
CA PRO A 104 -11.90 10.50 2.24
C PRO A 104 -11.30 9.16 1.76
N ASP A 105 -12.13 8.27 1.27
CA ASP A 105 -11.78 6.91 0.84
C ASP A 105 -11.62 6.77 -0.68
N GLY A 106 -11.86 7.87 -1.44
CA GLY A 106 -11.77 7.87 -2.90
C GLY A 106 -13.03 7.35 -3.61
N TYR A 107 -14.09 6.95 -2.89
CA TYR A 107 -15.32 6.44 -3.49
C TYR A 107 -16.40 7.51 -3.72
N THR A 108 -16.17 8.73 -3.28
CA THR A 108 -17.03 9.88 -3.56
C THR A 108 -16.18 10.98 -4.20
N LEU A 109 -16.40 11.23 -5.48
CA LEU A 109 -15.68 12.22 -6.27
C LEU A 109 -16.60 13.42 -6.55
N LEU A 110 -16.04 14.60 -6.73
CA LEU A 110 -16.76 15.81 -7.10
C LEU A 110 -16.44 16.20 -8.54
N LEU A 111 -17.46 16.48 -9.33
CA LEU A 111 -17.34 17.21 -10.56
C LEU A 111 -18.06 18.56 -10.39
N ALA A 112 -17.28 19.62 -10.29
CA ALA A 112 -17.78 20.99 -10.22
C ALA A 112 -17.22 21.79 -11.39
N THR A 113 -18.02 22.74 -11.89
CA THR A 113 -17.61 23.70 -12.88
C THR A 113 -17.72 25.10 -12.28
N ASN A 114 -16.79 25.98 -12.62
CA ASN A 114 -16.92 27.38 -12.29
C ASN A 114 -18.07 27.95 -13.16
N ALA A 115 -19.10 28.41 -12.50
CA ALA A 115 -20.21 29.15 -13.13
C ALA A 115 -19.93 30.64 -13.04
#